data_5a1529d302063dde06a4875d94b56403
#
_entry.id   5a1529d302063dde06a4875d94b56403
#
_cell.length_a   1.000
_cell.length_b   1.000
_cell.length_c   1.000
_cell.angle_alpha   90.00
_cell.angle_beta   90.00
_cell.angle_gamma   90.00
#
_symmetry.space_group_name_H-M   'P 1'
#
loop_
_entity.id
_entity.type
_entity.pdbx_description
1 polymer ?
#
loop_
_entity_poly.entity_id
_entity_poly.type
_entity_poly.pdbx_seq_one_letter_code
_entity_poly.pdbx_strand_id
1 'polypeptide(L)'
;MGVDVTGVSELVLEVVDLEASERFYSEVLGLPVVERWPEREAIWVMAGDRTRIGLWRPQVGLFGGRGGIHVHFAMHIAPDRYDAAVAHIRAQGQEVVEHDFPGYGGSRAAYVDDPDGNVVELWTWDVGRHLTSGG
;
A
#
# COMPACT_ATOMS: atom_id res chain seq x y z
N MET A 1 -5.70 20.75 19.36
CA MET A 1 -5.99 21.77 18.34
C MET A 1 -6.11 21.11 16.98
N GLY A 2 -7.07 21.53 16.23
CA GLY A 2 -7.37 20.95 14.95
C GLY A 2 -8.31 19.77 15.04
N VAL A 3 -8.23 18.86 14.08
CA VAL A 3 -9.10 17.70 13.97
C VAL A 3 -8.41 16.48 14.57
N ASP A 4 -9.08 15.79 15.48
CA ASP A 4 -8.52 14.61 16.14
C ASP A 4 -8.61 13.39 15.25
N VAL A 5 -7.74 13.29 14.28
CA VAL A 5 -7.68 12.16 13.36
C VAL A 5 -6.98 10.99 14.02
N THR A 6 -7.56 9.80 13.90
CA THR A 6 -7.00 8.58 14.51
C THR A 6 -6.30 7.67 13.49
N GLY A 7 -6.32 8.03 12.23
CA GLY A 7 -5.63 7.26 11.19
C GLY A 7 -6.31 7.42 9.84
N VAL A 8 -5.84 6.64 8.87
CA VAL A 8 -6.41 6.62 7.53
C VAL A 8 -7.36 5.43 7.43
N SER A 9 -8.63 5.68 7.08
CA SER A 9 -9.62 4.63 6.91
C SER A 9 -9.52 3.95 5.57
N GLU A 10 -9.32 4.73 4.53
CA GLU A 10 -9.23 4.15 3.19
C GLU A 10 -8.34 4.99 2.28
N LEU A 11 -7.75 4.28 1.31
CA LEU A 11 -6.97 4.84 0.23
C LEU A 11 -7.52 4.27 -1.06
N VAL A 12 -7.72 5.11 -2.07
CA VAL A 12 -8.24 4.65 -3.37
C VAL A 12 -7.17 4.82 -4.44
N LEU A 13 -6.95 3.76 -5.19
CA LEU A 13 -6.05 3.74 -6.34
C LEU A 13 -6.88 3.50 -7.59
N GLU A 14 -6.62 4.27 -8.64
CA GLU A 14 -7.23 3.99 -9.94
C GLU A 14 -6.39 2.96 -10.68
N VAL A 15 -7.05 1.95 -11.21
CA VAL A 15 -6.39 0.82 -11.87
C VAL A 15 -7.02 0.58 -13.24
N VAL A 16 -6.22 0.19 -14.21
CA VAL A 16 -6.71 -0.03 -15.56
C VAL A 16 -7.33 -1.43 -15.70
N ASP A 17 -6.65 -2.44 -15.16
CA ASP A 17 -7.09 -3.83 -15.20
C ASP A 17 -7.41 -4.30 -13.78
N LEU A 18 -8.69 -4.35 -13.46
CA LEU A 18 -9.15 -4.68 -12.11
C LEU A 18 -8.76 -6.11 -11.70
N GLU A 19 -8.83 -7.07 -12.63
CA GLU A 19 -8.43 -8.46 -12.33
C GLU A 19 -6.94 -8.57 -12.01
N ALA A 20 -6.09 -7.92 -12.81
CA ALA A 20 -4.65 -7.94 -12.59
C ALA A 20 -4.30 -7.28 -11.25
N SER A 21 -4.98 -6.18 -10.94
CA SER A 21 -4.77 -5.47 -9.67
C SER A 21 -5.25 -6.29 -8.47
N GLU A 22 -6.40 -6.94 -8.59
CA GLU A 22 -6.88 -7.82 -7.53
C GLU A 22 -5.87 -8.93 -7.27
N ARG A 23 -5.37 -9.56 -8.31
CA ARG A 23 -4.38 -10.64 -8.16
C ARG A 23 -3.12 -10.14 -7.47
N PHE A 24 -2.66 -8.96 -7.85
CA PHE A 24 -1.46 -8.39 -7.24
C PHE A 24 -1.67 -8.15 -5.74
N TYR A 25 -2.73 -7.43 -5.37
CA TYR A 25 -2.94 -7.08 -3.96
C TYR A 25 -3.35 -8.27 -3.11
N SER A 26 -4.14 -9.21 -3.65
CA SER A 26 -4.60 -10.36 -2.87
C SER A 26 -3.65 -11.55 -2.89
N GLU A 27 -3.01 -11.84 -4.02
CA GLU A 27 -2.13 -13.01 -4.14
C GLU A 27 -0.66 -12.67 -3.92
N VAL A 28 -0.17 -11.60 -4.56
CA VAL A 28 1.25 -11.22 -4.40
C VAL A 28 1.48 -10.64 -3.01
N LEU A 29 0.67 -9.66 -2.59
CA LEU A 29 0.82 -9.03 -1.28
C LEU A 29 0.07 -9.77 -0.16
N GLY A 30 -0.90 -10.60 -0.50
CA GLY A 30 -1.65 -11.36 0.51
C GLY A 30 -2.68 -10.56 1.27
N LEU A 31 -3.15 -9.43 0.72
CA LEU A 31 -4.18 -8.63 1.38
C LEU A 31 -5.56 -9.22 1.11
N PRO A 32 -6.38 -9.47 2.13
CA PRO A 32 -7.69 -10.09 1.91
C PRO A 32 -8.66 -9.14 1.22
N VAL A 33 -9.40 -9.65 0.23
CA VAL A 33 -10.51 -8.91 -0.37
C VAL A 33 -11.67 -8.94 0.63
N VAL A 34 -12.16 -7.77 0.99
CA VAL A 34 -13.21 -7.65 2.01
C VAL A 34 -14.54 -7.17 1.46
N GLU A 35 -14.55 -6.55 0.29
CA GLU A 35 -15.78 -6.04 -0.29
C GLU A 35 -15.64 -5.88 -1.80
N ARG A 36 -16.74 -6.08 -2.53
CA ARG A 36 -16.78 -5.92 -3.98
C ARG A 36 -17.96 -5.03 -4.35
N TRP A 37 -17.70 -4.06 -5.22
CA TRP A 37 -18.72 -3.17 -5.75
C TRP A 37 -18.77 -3.31 -7.28
N PRO A 38 -19.43 -4.36 -7.80
CA PRO A 38 -19.42 -4.63 -9.24
C PRO A 38 -19.97 -3.47 -10.09
N GLU A 39 -20.99 -2.79 -9.58
CA GLU A 39 -21.59 -1.66 -10.28
C GLU A 39 -20.65 -0.48 -10.47
N ARG A 40 -19.66 -0.36 -9.60
CA ARG A 40 -18.66 0.70 -9.65
C ARG A 40 -17.32 0.21 -10.16
N GLU A 41 -17.24 -1.05 -10.56
CA GLU A 41 -15.99 -1.67 -10.99
C GLU A 41 -14.89 -1.41 -9.97
N ALA A 42 -15.16 -1.75 -8.71
CA ALA A 42 -14.25 -1.52 -7.60
C ALA A 42 -14.22 -2.72 -6.67
N ILE A 43 -13.06 -2.94 -6.07
CA ILE A 43 -12.89 -3.93 -5.00
C ILE A 43 -12.09 -3.30 -3.87
N TRP A 44 -12.27 -3.84 -2.68
CA TRP A 44 -11.57 -3.38 -1.48
C TRP A 44 -10.78 -4.50 -0.86
N VAL A 45 -9.53 -4.21 -0.53
CA VAL A 45 -8.64 -5.13 0.20
C VAL A 45 -8.25 -4.48 1.53
N MET A 46 -7.99 -5.28 2.56
CA MET A 46 -7.57 -4.75 3.85
C MET A 46 -6.05 -4.72 3.97
N ALA A 47 -5.52 -3.57 4.35
CA ALA A 47 -4.12 -3.41 4.74
C ALA A 47 -4.07 -3.33 6.27
N GLY A 48 -3.87 -4.48 6.90
CA GLY A 48 -3.91 -4.57 8.36
C GLY A 48 -5.33 -4.56 8.90
N ASP A 49 -5.52 -3.95 10.06
CA ASP A 49 -6.80 -3.98 10.79
C ASP A 49 -7.60 -2.68 10.71
N ARG A 50 -7.10 -1.67 10.02
CA ARG A 50 -7.72 -0.35 10.05
C ARG A 50 -7.96 0.27 8.67
N THR A 51 -7.02 0.13 7.75
CA THR A 51 -7.06 0.83 6.48
C THR A 51 -7.44 -0.13 5.36
N ARG A 52 -8.43 0.24 4.56
CA ARG A 52 -8.74 -0.51 3.35
C ARG A 52 -8.22 0.23 2.12
N ILE A 53 -7.83 -0.53 1.13
CA ILE A 53 -7.38 0.01 -0.15
C ILE A 53 -8.42 -0.33 -1.20
N GLY A 54 -8.92 0.69 -1.89
CA GLY A 54 -9.88 0.52 -2.98
C GLY A 54 -9.16 0.49 -4.31
N LEU A 55 -9.44 -0.51 -5.11
CA LEU A 55 -8.95 -0.63 -6.48
C LEU A 55 -10.14 -0.32 -7.40
N TRP A 56 -10.05 0.80 -8.10
CA TRP A 56 -11.18 1.33 -8.87
C TRP A 56 -10.77 1.56 -10.32
N ARG A 57 -11.66 1.22 -11.25
CA ARG A 57 -11.49 1.67 -12.63
C ARG A 57 -11.60 3.19 -12.67
N PRO A 58 -10.81 3.87 -13.51
CA PRO A 58 -10.81 5.34 -13.55
C PRO A 58 -12.22 5.91 -13.74
N GLN A 59 -12.55 6.89 -12.90
CA GLN A 59 -13.82 7.61 -12.95
C GLN A 59 -13.58 8.97 -13.59
N VAL A 60 -13.90 9.10 -14.87
CA VAL A 60 -13.62 10.32 -15.60
C VAL A 60 -14.39 11.51 -15.02
N GLY A 61 -13.67 12.55 -14.66
CA GLY A 61 -14.27 13.85 -14.39
C GLY A 61 -14.66 14.16 -12.97
N LEU A 62 -14.38 13.28 -12.00
CA LEU A 62 -14.84 13.55 -10.63
C LEU A 62 -14.14 14.74 -9.99
N PHE A 63 -12.86 14.95 -10.23
CA PHE A 63 -12.13 16.05 -9.60
C PHE A 63 -11.12 16.75 -10.49
N GLY A 64 -10.97 16.36 -11.75
CA GLY A 64 -10.06 17.01 -12.69
C GLY A 64 -8.64 17.23 -12.20
N GLY A 65 -8.32 16.72 -11.02
CA GLY A 65 -7.04 16.93 -10.40
C GLY A 65 -6.00 15.98 -10.94
N ARG A 66 -4.84 16.52 -11.21
CA ARG A 66 -3.68 15.71 -11.53
C ARG A 66 -2.86 15.56 -10.27
N GLY A 67 -2.79 14.34 -9.74
CA GLY A 67 -1.82 14.05 -8.72
C GLY A 67 -0.40 14.28 -9.23
N GLY A 68 0.56 14.31 -8.36
CA GLY A 68 1.96 14.38 -8.74
C GLY A 68 2.38 13.18 -9.57
N ILE A 69 3.53 13.30 -10.23
CA ILE A 69 4.08 12.23 -11.04
C ILE A 69 4.66 11.08 -10.23
N HIS A 70 4.80 11.27 -8.93
CA HIS A 70 5.34 10.25 -8.04
C HIS A 70 4.25 9.79 -7.09
N VAL A 71 3.74 8.59 -7.32
CA VAL A 71 2.73 8.00 -6.45
C VAL A 71 3.34 6.77 -5.78
N HIS A 72 3.55 6.86 -4.47
CA HIS A 72 3.89 5.69 -3.67
C HIS A 72 3.19 5.78 -2.32
N PHE A 73 2.97 4.64 -1.72
CA PHE A 73 2.47 4.59 -0.35
C PHE A 73 3.17 3.47 0.39
N ALA A 74 3.36 3.68 1.68
CA ALA A 74 4.06 2.71 2.51
C ALA A 74 3.11 2.03 3.49
N MET A 75 3.29 0.72 3.63
CA MET A 75 2.63 -0.06 4.65
C MET A 75 3.69 -0.52 5.64
N HIS A 76 3.35 -0.49 6.92
CA HIS A 76 4.28 -0.95 7.95
C HIS A 76 4.34 -2.47 7.96
N ILE A 77 5.55 -3.00 8.10
CA ILE A 77 5.79 -4.41 8.32
C ILE A 77 6.74 -4.59 9.50
N ALA A 78 6.46 -5.55 10.37
CA ALA A 78 7.33 -5.82 11.49
C ALA A 78 8.72 -6.26 11.01
N PRO A 79 9.80 -5.80 11.67
CA PRO A 79 11.17 -6.13 11.23
C PRO A 79 11.43 -7.62 11.07
N ASP A 80 10.87 -8.46 11.96
CA ASP A 80 11.07 -9.90 11.92
C ASP A 80 10.28 -10.61 10.81
N ARG A 81 9.41 -9.87 10.11
CA ARG A 81 8.63 -10.39 8.98
C ARG A 81 9.13 -9.93 7.63
N TYR A 82 10.06 -8.99 7.63
CA TYR A 82 10.52 -8.32 6.41
C TYR A 82 11.15 -9.30 5.40
N ASP A 83 12.11 -10.11 5.82
CA ASP A 83 12.82 -11.00 4.91
C ASP A 83 11.88 -12.02 4.28
N ALA A 84 10.96 -12.58 5.05
CA ALA A 84 9.99 -13.54 4.53
C ALA A 84 9.05 -12.88 3.52
N ALA A 85 8.64 -11.64 3.76
CA ALA A 85 7.78 -10.90 2.85
C ALA A 85 8.47 -10.64 1.52
N VAL A 86 9.72 -10.20 1.54
CA VAL A 86 10.49 -9.96 0.31
C VAL A 86 10.67 -11.26 -0.48
N ALA A 87 11.01 -12.34 0.20
CA ALA A 87 11.15 -13.64 -0.44
C ALA A 87 9.85 -14.09 -1.08
N HIS A 88 8.72 -13.90 -0.39
CA HIS A 88 7.41 -14.25 -0.93
C HIS A 88 7.08 -13.47 -2.20
N ILE A 89 7.28 -12.15 -2.17
CA ILE A 89 6.97 -11.28 -3.31
C ILE A 89 7.83 -11.67 -4.52
N ARG A 90 9.12 -11.92 -4.30
CA ARG A 90 10.03 -12.38 -5.37
C ARG A 90 9.61 -13.74 -5.93
N ALA A 91 9.17 -14.65 -5.06
CA ALA A 91 8.67 -15.96 -5.49
C ALA A 91 7.41 -15.87 -6.35
N GLN A 92 6.65 -14.77 -6.22
CA GLN A 92 5.49 -14.49 -7.07
C GLN A 92 5.88 -13.85 -8.40
N GLY A 93 7.18 -13.78 -8.71
CA GLY A 93 7.68 -13.26 -9.97
C GLY A 93 7.82 -11.73 -10.03
N GLN A 94 7.71 -11.07 -8.89
CA GLN A 94 7.82 -9.61 -8.85
C GLN A 94 9.26 -9.17 -8.57
N GLU A 95 9.64 -8.07 -9.19
CA GLU A 95 10.92 -7.42 -8.93
C GLU A 95 10.78 -6.55 -7.66
N VAL A 96 11.72 -6.68 -6.74
CA VAL A 96 11.72 -5.93 -5.48
C VAL A 96 13.03 -5.15 -5.36
N VAL A 97 12.93 -3.85 -5.12
CA VAL A 97 14.07 -3.00 -4.83
C VAL A 97 14.10 -2.73 -3.33
N GLU A 98 15.23 -2.98 -2.69
CA GLU A 98 15.38 -2.76 -1.26
C GLU A 98 16.23 -1.53 -0.97
N HIS A 99 15.93 -0.86 0.14
CA HIS A 99 16.66 0.33 0.57
C HIS A 99 16.79 0.33 2.10
N ASP A 100 17.97 0.72 2.58
CA ASP A 100 18.24 0.87 4.01
C ASP A 100 18.17 2.34 4.39
N PHE A 101 17.60 2.60 5.56
CA PHE A 101 17.46 3.97 6.08
C PHE A 101 18.23 4.12 7.39
N PRO A 102 19.56 4.36 7.33
CA PRO A 102 20.36 4.53 8.56
C PRO A 102 19.90 5.71 9.41
N GLY A 103 19.36 6.76 8.77
CA GLY A 103 18.80 7.92 9.48
C GLY A 103 17.49 7.63 10.20
N TYR A 104 16.86 6.49 9.93
CA TYR A 104 15.62 6.06 10.56
C TYR A 104 15.84 4.72 11.28
N GLY A 105 16.83 4.71 12.20
CA GLY A 105 17.06 3.57 13.09
C GLY A 105 17.55 2.31 12.41
N GLY A 106 18.13 2.41 11.21
CA GLY A 106 18.54 1.24 10.45
C GLY A 106 17.37 0.46 9.87
N SER A 107 16.22 1.10 9.70
CA SER A 107 15.05 0.48 9.12
C SER A 107 15.28 0.14 7.64
N ARG A 108 14.47 -0.77 7.14
CA ARG A 108 14.58 -1.28 5.77
C ARG A 108 13.25 -1.09 5.05
N ALA A 109 13.34 -0.83 3.76
CA ALA A 109 12.15 -0.73 2.91
C ALA A 109 12.30 -1.58 1.65
N ALA A 110 11.20 -2.16 1.22
CA ALA A 110 11.11 -2.90 -0.03
C ALA A 110 10.07 -2.23 -0.91
N TYR A 111 10.42 -2.00 -2.16
CA TYR A 111 9.55 -1.34 -3.13
C TYR A 111 9.17 -2.31 -4.23
N VAL A 112 7.89 -2.38 -4.54
CA VAL A 112 7.36 -3.20 -5.62
C VAL A 112 6.31 -2.40 -6.38
N ASP A 113 6.33 -2.48 -7.71
CA ASP A 113 5.35 -1.81 -8.55
C ASP A 113 4.10 -2.68 -8.69
N ASP A 114 2.93 -2.05 -8.55
CA ASP A 114 1.68 -2.72 -8.90
C ASP A 114 1.51 -2.72 -10.43
N PRO A 115 0.48 -3.40 -10.98
CA PRO A 115 0.29 -3.45 -12.43
C PRO A 115 0.12 -2.10 -13.12
N ASP A 116 -0.28 -1.06 -12.40
CA ASP A 116 -0.47 0.29 -12.93
C ASP A 116 0.72 1.22 -12.67
N GLY A 117 1.79 0.70 -12.09
CA GLY A 117 2.97 1.50 -11.79
C GLY A 117 2.89 2.28 -10.49
N ASN A 118 1.88 2.01 -9.66
CA ASN A 118 1.86 2.56 -8.30
C ASN A 118 2.93 1.85 -7.50
N VAL A 119 3.74 2.61 -6.77
CA VAL A 119 4.83 2.03 -5.99
C VAL A 119 4.32 1.69 -4.59
N VAL A 120 4.37 0.40 -4.27
CA VAL A 120 4.04 -0.08 -2.92
C VAL A 120 5.33 -0.25 -2.15
N GLU A 121 5.41 0.41 -0.99
CA GLU A 121 6.56 0.30 -0.10
C GLU A 121 6.17 -0.50 1.14
N LEU A 122 7.02 -1.45 1.53
CA LEU A 122 6.92 -2.14 2.81
C LEU A 122 8.06 -1.64 3.68
N TRP A 123 7.75 -0.98 4.79
CA TRP A 123 8.76 -0.28 5.61
C TRP A 123 8.71 -0.77 7.05
N THR A 124 9.88 -1.04 7.61
CA THR A 124 9.97 -1.54 8.99
C THR A 124 9.95 -0.44 10.05
N TRP A 125 10.07 0.83 9.65
CA TRP A 125 9.95 1.95 10.57
C TRP A 125 8.50 2.14 11.00
N ASP A 126 8.26 2.14 12.30
CA ASP A 126 6.91 2.34 12.83
C ASP A 126 6.71 3.83 13.10
N VAL A 127 6.11 4.52 12.13
CA VAL A 127 5.87 5.97 12.21
C VAL A 127 5.08 6.34 13.46
N GLY A 128 4.01 5.60 13.73
CA GLY A 128 3.15 5.87 14.88
C GLY A 128 3.87 5.75 16.20
N ARG A 129 4.66 4.69 16.35
CA ARG A 129 5.40 4.43 17.59
C ARG A 129 6.45 5.51 17.88
N HIS A 130 7.18 5.93 16.83
CA HIS A 130 8.25 6.88 17.00
C HIS A 130 7.75 8.30 17.18
N LEU A 131 6.66 8.67 16.54
CA LEU A 131 6.07 9.99 16.71
C LEU A 131 5.41 10.16 18.07
N THR A 132 4.79 9.11 18.60
CA THR A 132 4.16 9.19 19.92
C THR A 132 5.17 9.21 21.05
N SER A 133 6.35 8.61 20.87
CA SER A 133 7.39 8.59 21.88
C SER A 133 8.13 9.93 22.02
N GLY A 134 7.99 10.84 21.05
CA GLY A 134 8.62 12.16 21.06
C GLY A 134 7.76 13.25 21.67
N GLY A 135 6.54 12.92 22.08
CA GLY A 135 5.57 13.88 22.58
C GLY A 135 5.77 14.29 24.03
#